data_f94f6390fd10d27c0bbfbf12f1a12b89
#
_entry.id   f94f6390fd10d27c0bbfbf12f1a12b89
#
_cell.length_a   1.000
_cell.length_b   1.000
_cell.length_c   1.000
_cell.angle_alpha   90.00
_cell.angle_beta   90.00
_cell.angle_gamma   90.00
#
_symmetry.space_group_name_H-M   'P 1'
#
loop_
_entity.id
_entity.type
_entity.pdbx_description
1 polymer ?
#
loop_
_entity_poly.entity_id
_entity_poly.type
_entity_poly.pdbx_seq_one_letter_code
_entity_poly.pdbx_strand_id
1 'polypeptide(L)'
;MIKVEKNIAGRPLKIESGQIARQAGGSVFISYGETAILATVCCSSEPREGIDFLPMQVEYREKHYAGGKIPGGFFKREAKPTDAEVLTSRLTDRPIRPLIPKNYRHELQIMLTTMSYDGVNTPDVVAAIGASAALLLSPVPFDGPIASVKVGLIDGEYVLNPTHEQMESSDLDLMVTGKKDKICMIEGGSNFVPEKTILEALDVAMDGINDIVDLQMEFSEHFD
;
A
#
# COMPACT_ATOMS: atom_id res chain seq x y z
N MET A 1 12.17 -11.92 -14.92
CA MET A 1 12.10 -10.94 -13.83
C MET A 1 11.98 -9.57 -14.45
N ILE A 2 10.93 -8.87 -14.12
CA ILE A 2 10.68 -7.48 -14.55
C ILE A 2 10.86 -6.61 -13.31
N LYS A 3 11.54 -5.48 -13.47
CA LYS A 3 11.84 -4.54 -12.39
C LYS A 3 11.77 -3.12 -12.93
N VAL A 4 11.08 -2.25 -12.20
CA VAL A 4 11.12 -0.80 -12.38
C VAL A 4 11.51 -0.13 -11.07
N GLU A 5 12.12 1.07 -11.16
CA GLU A 5 12.61 1.79 -9.99
C GLU A 5 12.52 3.30 -10.24
N LYS A 6 12.03 4.05 -9.24
CA LYS A 6 12.00 5.52 -9.26
C LYS A 6 12.35 6.06 -7.88
N ASN A 7 13.04 7.18 -7.84
CA ASN A 7 13.29 7.89 -6.57
C ASN A 7 12.03 8.68 -6.17
N ILE A 8 11.47 8.38 -5.01
CA ILE A 8 10.33 9.07 -4.42
C ILE A 8 10.77 9.69 -3.09
N ALA A 9 10.64 10.99 -2.94
CA ALA A 9 11.05 11.70 -1.72
C ALA A 9 12.47 11.34 -1.23
N GLY A 10 13.43 11.25 -2.16
CA GLY A 10 14.83 10.96 -1.85
C GLY A 10 15.19 9.48 -1.63
N ARG A 11 14.23 8.55 -1.73
CA ARG A 11 14.43 7.11 -1.52
C ARG A 11 13.96 6.28 -2.72
N PRO A 12 14.65 5.17 -3.05
CA PRO A 12 14.27 4.33 -4.16
C PRO A 12 13.00 3.52 -3.83
N LEU A 13 11.97 3.67 -4.67
CA LEU A 13 10.82 2.78 -4.75
C LEU A 13 11.04 1.80 -5.89
N LYS A 14 11.04 0.49 -5.58
CA LYS A 14 11.26 -0.59 -6.55
C LYS A 14 10.07 -1.51 -6.60
N ILE A 15 9.65 -1.90 -7.81
CA ILE A 15 8.57 -2.85 -8.05
C ILE A 15 9.12 -3.98 -8.90
N GLU A 16 9.02 -5.22 -8.41
CA GLU A 16 9.58 -6.41 -9.06
C GLU A 16 8.52 -7.51 -9.16
N SER A 17 8.51 -8.28 -10.25
CA SER A 17 7.66 -9.46 -10.41
C SER A 17 8.36 -10.60 -11.16
N GLY A 18 7.80 -11.82 -11.03
CA GLY A 18 8.22 -13.01 -11.75
C GLY A 18 9.19 -13.96 -11.00
N GLN A 19 9.59 -13.63 -9.77
CA GLN A 19 10.46 -14.50 -8.98
C GLN A 19 9.73 -15.26 -7.86
N ILE A 20 8.89 -14.56 -7.11
CA ILE A 20 8.23 -15.08 -5.90
C ILE A 20 6.72 -15.18 -6.13
N ALA A 21 6.07 -16.16 -5.49
CA ALA A 21 4.62 -16.39 -5.53
C ALA A 21 4.04 -16.52 -6.96
N ARG A 22 4.73 -17.24 -7.85
CA ARG A 22 4.41 -17.38 -9.28
C ARG A 22 3.08 -18.08 -9.57
N GLN A 23 2.43 -18.68 -8.57
CA GLN A 23 1.12 -19.33 -8.68
C GLN A 23 -0.03 -18.40 -8.32
N ALA A 24 0.23 -17.21 -7.77
CA ALA A 24 -0.79 -16.20 -7.54
C ALA A 24 -1.26 -15.60 -8.87
N GLY A 25 -2.49 -15.10 -8.91
CA GLY A 25 -3.03 -14.40 -10.07
C GLY A 25 -2.29 -13.11 -10.40
N GLY A 26 -1.77 -12.42 -9.37
CA GLY A 26 -0.85 -11.29 -9.45
C GLY A 26 0.14 -11.35 -8.30
N SER A 27 1.41 -11.06 -8.54
CA SER A 27 2.47 -11.13 -7.52
C SER A 27 3.52 -10.06 -7.76
N VAL A 28 3.78 -9.26 -6.72
CA VAL A 28 4.74 -8.16 -6.74
C VAL A 28 5.58 -8.20 -5.47
N PHE A 29 6.88 -8.05 -5.62
CA PHE A 29 7.80 -7.74 -4.55
C PHE A 29 8.14 -6.25 -4.65
N ILE A 30 7.71 -5.46 -3.67
CA ILE A 30 7.89 -4.01 -3.66
C ILE A 30 8.78 -3.62 -2.50
N SER A 31 9.70 -2.68 -2.73
CA SER A 31 10.53 -2.11 -1.66
C SER A 31 10.60 -0.58 -1.76
N TYR A 32 10.65 0.06 -0.60
CA TYR A 32 10.90 1.49 -0.44
C TYR A 32 12.03 1.67 0.59
N GLY A 33 13.19 2.14 0.13
CA GLY A 33 14.41 1.97 0.89
C GLY A 33 14.71 0.48 1.10
N GLU A 34 14.89 0.05 2.35
CA GLU A 34 15.09 -1.37 2.71
C GLU A 34 13.84 -2.03 3.31
N THR A 35 12.73 -1.30 3.45
CA THR A 35 11.42 -1.88 3.78
C THR A 35 10.82 -2.55 2.55
N ALA A 36 10.51 -3.85 2.64
CA ALA A 36 10.03 -4.63 1.52
C ALA A 36 8.79 -5.46 1.87
N ILE A 37 7.86 -5.54 0.91
CA ILE A 37 6.60 -6.27 1.04
C ILE A 37 6.40 -7.18 -0.15
N LEU A 38 5.97 -8.41 0.12
CA LEU A 38 5.41 -9.31 -0.88
C LEU A 38 3.90 -9.08 -0.94
N ALA A 39 3.41 -8.60 -2.06
CA ALA A 39 2.00 -8.42 -2.35
C ALA A 39 1.53 -9.49 -3.34
N THR A 40 0.47 -10.22 -2.98
CA THR A 40 -0.13 -11.23 -3.86
C THR A 40 -1.63 -11.06 -3.94
N VAL A 41 -2.17 -11.35 -5.12
CA VAL A 41 -3.60 -11.29 -5.44
C VAL A 41 -4.03 -12.64 -5.99
N CYS A 42 -5.05 -13.22 -5.38
CA CYS A 42 -5.71 -14.44 -5.87
C CYS A 42 -7.21 -14.21 -5.97
N CYS A 43 -7.82 -14.73 -7.01
CA CYS A 43 -9.28 -14.75 -7.16
C CYS A 43 -9.77 -16.16 -7.48
N SER A 44 -11.02 -16.46 -7.10
CA SER A 44 -11.65 -17.73 -7.46
C SER A 44 -11.93 -17.80 -8.96
N SER A 45 -11.89 -19.02 -9.54
CA SER A 45 -12.24 -19.27 -10.95
C SER A 45 -13.73 -19.04 -11.24
N GLU A 46 -14.58 -19.24 -10.22
CA GLU A 46 -16.02 -19.11 -10.34
C GLU A 46 -16.55 -18.04 -9.38
N PRO A 47 -17.61 -17.31 -9.78
CA PRO A 47 -18.26 -16.36 -8.89
C PRO A 47 -18.95 -17.09 -7.73
N ARG A 48 -18.95 -16.49 -6.57
CA ARG A 48 -19.66 -17.02 -5.39
C ARG A 48 -21.16 -16.80 -5.53
N GLU A 49 -21.92 -17.89 -5.47
CA GLU A 49 -23.37 -17.84 -5.55
C GLU A 49 -24.02 -17.27 -4.28
N GLY A 50 -25.17 -16.64 -4.43
CA GLY A 50 -26.02 -16.20 -3.31
C GLY A 50 -25.56 -14.96 -2.58
N ILE A 51 -24.59 -14.19 -3.14
CA ILE A 51 -24.12 -12.93 -2.58
C ILE A 51 -24.41 -11.74 -3.48
N ASP A 52 -24.64 -10.59 -2.89
CA ASP A 52 -24.90 -9.30 -3.55
C ASP A 52 -23.77 -8.27 -3.38
N PHE A 53 -22.68 -8.65 -2.72
CA PHE A 53 -21.51 -7.81 -2.43
C PHE A 53 -20.23 -8.39 -3.03
N LEU A 54 -19.17 -7.57 -3.08
CA LEU A 54 -17.82 -7.98 -3.46
C LEU A 54 -17.16 -8.77 -2.31
N PRO A 55 -16.90 -10.08 -2.46
CA PRO A 55 -16.25 -10.89 -1.43
C PRO A 55 -14.72 -10.69 -1.45
N MET A 56 -14.26 -9.50 -1.05
CA MET A 56 -12.85 -9.13 -1.03
C MET A 56 -12.32 -9.14 0.40
N GLN A 57 -11.17 -9.76 0.58
CA GLN A 57 -10.40 -9.77 1.82
C GLN A 57 -9.00 -9.23 1.56
N VAL A 58 -8.60 -8.25 2.38
CA VAL A 58 -7.22 -7.75 2.44
C VAL A 58 -6.61 -8.18 3.75
N GLU A 59 -5.47 -8.84 3.70
CA GLU A 59 -4.72 -9.27 4.86
C GLU A 59 -3.30 -8.69 4.79
N TYR A 60 -2.94 -7.87 5.78
CA TYR A 60 -1.61 -7.33 5.97
C TYR A 60 -0.97 -7.97 7.20
N ARG A 61 0.29 -8.39 7.07
CA ARG A 61 1.04 -9.05 8.14
C ARG A 61 2.46 -8.54 8.27
N GLU A 62 2.81 -8.17 9.48
CA GLU A 62 4.16 -7.84 9.89
C GLU A 62 4.81 -9.07 10.53
N LYS A 63 5.82 -9.60 9.85
CA LYS A 63 6.53 -10.77 10.33
C LYS A 63 7.67 -10.37 11.25
N HIS A 64 7.83 -11.06 12.38
CA HIS A 64 8.94 -10.79 13.31
C HIS A 64 10.30 -10.85 12.66
N TYR A 65 10.49 -11.78 11.72
CA TYR A 65 11.74 -11.91 10.97
C TYR A 65 12.06 -10.69 10.10
N ALA A 66 11.04 -9.94 9.64
CA ALA A 66 11.25 -8.72 8.85
C ALA A 66 12.03 -7.65 9.63
N GLY A 67 11.82 -7.58 10.94
CA GLY A 67 12.59 -6.73 11.86
C GLY A 67 13.78 -7.45 12.54
N GLY A 68 14.23 -8.61 12.01
CA GLY A 68 15.33 -9.38 12.60
C GLY A 68 15.00 -10.01 13.95
N LYS A 69 13.72 -10.21 14.27
CA LYS A 69 13.26 -10.72 15.57
C LYS A 69 12.66 -12.13 15.45
N ILE A 70 12.71 -12.87 16.54
CA ILE A 70 12.04 -14.17 16.70
C ILE A 70 10.83 -13.96 17.62
N PRO A 71 9.64 -14.55 17.31
CA PRO A 71 8.49 -14.47 18.18
C PRO A 71 8.83 -14.92 19.61
N GLY A 72 8.54 -14.08 20.58
CA GLY A 72 8.78 -14.33 22.01
C GLY A 72 7.49 -14.58 22.78
N GLY A 73 7.60 -14.56 24.12
CA GLY A 73 6.48 -14.73 25.01
C GLY A 73 5.96 -16.17 25.10
N PHE A 74 4.77 -16.33 25.69
CA PHE A 74 4.19 -17.65 26.00
C PHE A 74 3.91 -18.50 24.77
N PHE A 75 3.35 -17.90 23.70
CA PHE A 75 2.96 -18.65 22.50
C PHE A 75 4.10 -18.97 21.55
N LYS A 76 5.22 -18.27 21.60
CA LYS A 76 6.40 -18.44 20.72
C LYS A 76 6.07 -18.52 19.23
N ARG A 77 4.98 -17.92 18.80
CA ARG A 77 4.53 -17.83 17.41
C ARG A 77 3.75 -16.54 17.18
N GLU A 78 3.66 -16.14 15.92
CA GLU A 78 2.80 -15.02 15.51
C GLU A 78 1.34 -15.43 15.70
N ALA A 79 0.62 -14.65 16.51
CA ALA A 79 -0.76 -14.94 16.90
C ALA A 79 -1.77 -14.27 15.95
N LYS A 80 -2.86 -13.74 16.52
CA LYS A 80 -3.83 -12.92 15.79
C LYS A 80 -3.17 -11.64 15.27
N PRO A 81 -3.73 -11.03 14.20
CA PRO A 81 -3.30 -9.71 13.76
C PRO A 81 -3.33 -8.70 14.90
N THR A 82 -2.36 -7.82 14.95
CA THR A 82 -2.37 -6.64 15.82
C THR A 82 -3.39 -5.61 15.30
N ASP A 83 -3.79 -4.67 16.15
CA ASP A 83 -4.68 -3.59 15.75
C ASP A 83 -4.08 -2.75 14.60
N ALA A 84 -2.76 -2.53 14.61
CA ALA A 84 -2.04 -1.86 13.52
C ALA A 84 -2.15 -2.63 12.19
N GLU A 85 -1.95 -3.96 12.21
CA GLU A 85 -2.10 -4.80 11.01
C GLU A 85 -3.54 -4.77 10.48
N VAL A 86 -4.54 -4.79 11.35
CA VAL A 86 -5.96 -4.68 10.97
C VAL A 86 -6.25 -3.31 10.35
N LEU A 87 -5.76 -2.23 10.94
CA LEU A 87 -5.94 -0.87 10.42
C LEU A 87 -5.27 -0.70 9.05
N THR A 88 -4.04 -1.18 8.86
CA THR A 88 -3.35 -1.15 7.57
C THR A 88 -4.09 -1.97 6.50
N SER A 89 -4.65 -3.13 6.85
CA SER A 89 -5.52 -3.90 5.97
C SER A 89 -6.74 -3.09 5.52
N ARG A 90 -7.37 -2.36 6.43
CA ARG A 90 -8.54 -1.51 6.13
C ARG A 90 -8.16 -0.28 5.30
N LEU A 91 -7.02 0.35 5.57
CA LEU A 91 -6.50 1.48 4.79
C LEU A 91 -6.18 1.07 3.35
N THR A 92 -5.82 -0.19 3.13
CA THR A 92 -5.61 -0.75 1.78
C THR A 92 -6.93 -1.17 1.11
N ASP A 93 -7.85 -1.82 1.83
CA ASP A 93 -9.16 -2.25 1.31
C ASP A 93 -10.02 -1.07 0.84
N ARG A 94 -10.10 -0.03 1.65
CA ARG A 94 -11.02 1.10 1.46
C ARG A 94 -10.88 1.82 0.11
N PRO A 95 -9.68 2.18 -0.37
CA PRO A 95 -9.51 2.82 -1.68
C PRO A 95 -9.59 1.85 -2.86
N ILE A 96 -9.30 0.55 -2.68
CA ILE A 96 -9.33 -0.46 -3.75
C ILE A 96 -10.76 -0.89 -4.06
N ARG A 97 -11.57 -1.13 -3.04
CA ARG A 97 -12.92 -1.69 -3.17
C ARG A 97 -13.83 -0.95 -4.17
N PRO A 98 -13.91 0.38 -4.21
CA PRO A 98 -14.75 1.10 -5.16
C PRO A 98 -14.23 1.05 -6.60
N LEU A 99 -12.98 0.63 -6.83
CA LEU A 99 -12.35 0.54 -8.14
C LEU A 99 -12.53 -0.84 -8.79
N ILE A 100 -13.18 -1.77 -8.11
CA ILE A 100 -13.60 -3.06 -8.66
C ILE A 100 -15.09 -2.97 -8.98
N PRO A 101 -15.53 -3.47 -10.15
CA PRO A 101 -16.94 -3.39 -10.56
C PRO A 101 -17.89 -4.00 -9.53
N LYS A 102 -19.00 -3.30 -9.23
CA LYS A 102 -19.98 -3.71 -8.22
C LYS A 102 -20.63 -5.08 -8.46
N ASN A 103 -20.57 -5.58 -9.69
CA ASN A 103 -21.09 -6.89 -10.09
C ASN A 103 -20.03 -8.00 -10.05
N TYR A 104 -18.79 -7.72 -9.67
CA TYR A 104 -17.75 -8.73 -9.50
C TYR A 104 -18.05 -9.58 -8.27
N ARG A 105 -18.20 -10.90 -8.45
CA ARG A 105 -18.61 -11.85 -7.40
C ARG A 105 -17.60 -12.95 -7.12
N HIS A 106 -16.44 -12.94 -7.79
CA HIS A 106 -15.36 -13.85 -7.48
C HIS A 106 -14.76 -13.53 -6.11
N GLU A 107 -14.43 -14.55 -5.33
CA GLU A 107 -13.70 -14.34 -4.09
C GLU A 107 -12.32 -13.75 -4.41
N LEU A 108 -12.00 -12.65 -3.79
CA LEU A 108 -10.75 -11.92 -4.00
C LEU A 108 -9.99 -11.84 -2.70
N GLN A 109 -8.76 -12.34 -2.72
CA GLN A 109 -7.84 -12.26 -1.60
C GLN A 109 -6.59 -11.48 -2.00
N ILE A 110 -6.27 -10.43 -1.22
CA ILE A 110 -5.06 -9.63 -1.33
C ILE A 110 -4.24 -9.89 -0.06
N MET A 111 -3.06 -10.48 -0.21
CA MET A 111 -2.17 -10.75 0.92
C MET A 111 -0.91 -9.89 0.80
N LEU A 112 -0.59 -9.18 1.88
CA LEU A 112 0.52 -8.25 1.99
C LEU A 112 1.39 -8.70 3.16
N THR A 113 2.58 -9.19 2.86
CA THR A 113 3.49 -9.72 3.87
C THR A 113 4.76 -8.88 3.92
N THR A 114 5.04 -8.26 5.04
CA THR A 114 6.28 -7.52 5.27
C THR A 114 7.44 -8.52 5.37
N MET A 115 8.37 -8.43 4.43
CA MET A 115 9.51 -9.34 4.28
C MET A 115 10.80 -8.75 4.87
N SER A 116 10.91 -7.42 4.84
CA SER A 116 12.01 -6.65 5.44
C SER A 116 11.47 -5.33 5.98
N TYR A 117 12.03 -4.84 7.09
CA TYR A 117 11.69 -3.58 7.70
C TYR A 117 12.94 -2.88 8.21
N ASP A 118 13.19 -1.68 7.71
CA ASP A 118 14.39 -0.89 8.03
C ASP A 118 14.26 -0.01 9.27
N GLY A 119 13.08 0.05 9.89
CA GLY A 119 12.81 0.93 11.03
C GLY A 119 12.64 2.41 10.66
N VAL A 120 12.71 2.76 9.38
CA VAL A 120 12.68 4.14 8.87
C VAL A 120 11.40 4.38 8.07
N ASN A 121 11.13 3.50 7.11
CA ASN A 121 10.03 3.65 6.17
C ASN A 121 8.77 2.94 6.67
N THR A 122 7.63 3.64 6.67
CA THR A 122 6.35 3.05 7.09
C THR A 122 5.87 2.00 6.08
N PRO A 123 5.64 0.74 6.51
CA PRO A 123 5.29 -0.32 5.58
C PRO A 123 3.86 -0.22 5.03
N ASP A 124 2.96 0.51 5.68
CA ASP A 124 1.56 0.71 5.27
C ASP A 124 1.42 1.37 3.88
N VAL A 125 2.22 2.41 3.60
CA VAL A 125 2.29 3.06 2.28
C VAL A 125 2.75 2.06 1.22
N VAL A 126 3.84 1.32 1.52
CA VAL A 126 4.41 0.32 0.61
C VAL A 126 3.41 -0.81 0.33
N ALA A 127 2.65 -1.22 1.37
CA ALA A 127 1.62 -2.25 1.26
C ALA A 127 0.51 -1.85 0.29
N ALA A 128 -0.01 -0.63 0.40
CA ALA A 128 -1.07 -0.12 -0.47
C ALA A 128 -0.62 -0.03 -1.94
N ILE A 129 0.61 0.45 -2.20
CA ILE A 129 1.19 0.50 -3.55
C ILE A 129 1.39 -0.91 -4.09
N GLY A 130 1.92 -1.83 -3.27
CA GLY A 130 2.12 -3.24 -3.63
C GLY A 130 0.81 -3.96 -3.98
N ALA A 131 -0.26 -3.72 -3.22
CA ALA A 131 -1.59 -4.24 -3.51
C ALA A 131 -2.10 -3.76 -4.87
N SER A 132 -1.95 -2.47 -5.17
CA SER A 132 -2.33 -1.88 -6.46
C SER A 132 -1.54 -2.49 -7.61
N ALA A 133 -0.21 -2.57 -7.49
CA ALA A 133 0.65 -3.14 -8.53
C ALA A 133 0.36 -4.63 -8.75
N ALA A 134 0.06 -5.41 -7.70
CA ALA A 134 -0.30 -6.82 -7.83
C ALA A 134 -1.69 -7.00 -8.47
N LEU A 135 -2.64 -6.09 -8.22
CA LEU A 135 -3.95 -6.08 -8.88
C LEU A 135 -3.84 -5.81 -10.37
N LEU A 136 -2.94 -4.91 -10.81
CA LEU A 136 -2.70 -4.64 -12.24
C LEU A 136 -2.22 -5.89 -13.00
N LEU A 137 -1.48 -6.79 -12.34
CA LEU A 137 -0.99 -8.04 -12.92
C LEU A 137 -1.98 -9.19 -12.83
N SER A 138 -3.09 -9.00 -12.13
CA SER A 138 -4.09 -10.04 -11.88
C SER A 138 -5.21 -10.02 -12.92
N PRO A 139 -5.99 -11.10 -13.07
CA PRO A 139 -7.17 -11.11 -13.95
C PRO A 139 -8.36 -10.33 -13.39
N VAL A 140 -8.21 -9.68 -12.24
CA VAL A 140 -9.29 -8.91 -11.59
C VAL A 140 -9.52 -7.61 -12.37
N PRO A 141 -10.76 -7.27 -12.73
CA PRO A 141 -11.08 -5.99 -13.36
C PRO A 141 -10.89 -4.85 -12.35
N PHE A 142 -9.77 -4.17 -12.42
CA PHE A 142 -9.36 -3.12 -11.50
C PHE A 142 -9.18 -1.78 -12.23
N ASP A 143 -9.96 -0.76 -11.84
CA ASP A 143 -9.87 0.60 -12.39
C ASP A 143 -8.78 1.42 -11.64
N GLY A 144 -7.56 0.85 -11.56
CA GLY A 144 -6.35 1.47 -11.02
C GLY A 144 -5.38 1.93 -12.10
N PRO A 145 -4.11 2.15 -11.74
CA PRO A 145 -3.53 2.01 -10.40
C PRO A 145 -3.91 3.10 -9.42
N ILE A 146 -3.68 2.80 -8.14
CA ILE A 146 -3.67 3.77 -7.05
C ILE A 146 -2.31 3.80 -6.37
N ALA A 147 -1.99 4.93 -5.77
CA ALA A 147 -0.84 5.07 -4.89
C ALA A 147 -1.24 5.71 -3.57
N SER A 148 -0.54 5.36 -2.51
CA SER A 148 -0.66 5.98 -1.20
C SER A 148 0.64 6.68 -0.85
N VAL A 149 0.52 7.82 -0.19
CA VAL A 149 1.65 8.56 0.37
C VAL A 149 1.27 9.10 1.74
N LYS A 150 2.27 9.37 2.58
CA LYS A 150 2.11 10.15 3.80
C LYS A 150 2.65 11.56 3.62
N VAL A 151 2.00 12.54 4.24
CA VAL A 151 2.50 13.91 4.32
C VAL A 151 2.53 14.35 5.78
N GLY A 152 3.72 14.76 6.22
CA GLY A 152 3.93 15.41 7.50
C GLY A 152 4.13 16.92 7.33
N LEU A 153 3.95 17.67 8.41
CA LEU A 153 4.28 19.10 8.51
C LEU A 153 5.29 19.27 9.64
N ILE A 154 6.54 19.57 9.31
CA ILE A 154 7.66 19.64 10.24
C ILE A 154 8.33 21.00 10.09
N ASP A 155 8.41 21.76 11.17
CA ASP A 155 8.96 23.12 11.17
C ASP A 155 8.36 24.04 10.09
N GLY A 156 7.08 23.80 9.74
CA GLY A 156 6.35 24.56 8.74
C GLY A 156 6.60 24.13 7.29
N GLU A 157 7.34 23.05 7.05
CA GLU A 157 7.61 22.48 5.73
C GLU A 157 6.89 21.13 5.55
N TYR A 158 6.34 20.91 4.34
CA TYR A 158 5.71 19.64 4.00
C TYR A 158 6.74 18.59 3.63
N VAL A 159 6.65 17.42 4.28
CA VAL A 159 7.54 16.28 4.04
C VAL A 159 6.74 15.10 3.51
N LEU A 160 7.08 14.65 2.30
CA LEU A 160 6.47 13.48 1.69
C LEU A 160 7.09 12.20 2.23
N ASN A 161 6.25 11.27 2.68
CA ASN A 161 6.64 10.01 3.30
C ASN A 161 7.66 10.21 4.44
N PRO A 162 7.35 10.99 5.48
CA PRO A 162 8.27 11.24 6.57
C PRO A 162 8.71 9.93 7.25
N THR A 163 9.90 9.92 7.82
CA THR A 163 10.39 8.80 8.63
C THR A 163 9.67 8.74 9.96
N HIS A 164 9.79 7.62 10.69
CA HIS A 164 9.24 7.52 12.05
C HIS A 164 9.75 8.63 12.98
N GLU A 165 11.05 8.93 12.95
CA GLU A 165 11.66 9.99 13.75
C GLU A 165 11.09 11.37 13.37
N GLN A 166 10.93 11.64 12.08
CA GLN A 166 10.35 12.90 11.61
C GLN A 166 8.88 13.06 12.03
N MET A 167 8.12 11.96 12.08
CA MET A 167 6.72 11.98 12.50
C MET A 167 6.53 12.35 13.99
N GLU A 168 7.53 12.10 14.85
CA GLU A 168 7.46 12.47 16.27
C GLU A 168 7.34 13.99 16.47
N SER A 169 7.88 14.80 15.54
CA SER A 169 7.83 16.26 15.57
C SER A 169 6.84 16.88 14.59
N SER A 170 6.05 16.06 13.90
CA SER A 170 5.13 16.53 12.87
C SER A 170 3.80 17.03 13.46
N ASP A 171 3.34 18.19 13.03
CA ASP A 171 2.01 18.72 13.34
C ASP A 171 0.88 18.11 12.47
N LEU A 172 1.25 17.34 11.43
CA LEU A 172 0.31 16.69 10.51
C LEU A 172 0.76 15.25 10.27
N ASP A 173 -0.17 14.31 10.41
CA ASP A 173 -0.05 12.93 9.95
C ASP A 173 -1.19 12.67 8.96
N LEU A 174 -0.91 12.78 7.68
CA LEU A 174 -1.91 12.68 6.64
C LEU A 174 -1.53 11.57 5.66
N MET A 175 -2.33 10.49 5.61
CA MET A 175 -2.23 9.47 4.56
C MET A 175 -3.24 9.78 3.46
N VAL A 176 -2.75 9.93 2.25
CA VAL A 176 -3.55 10.21 1.06
C VAL A 176 -3.38 9.09 0.05
N THR A 177 -4.49 8.58 -0.45
CA THR A 177 -4.49 7.58 -1.52
C THR A 177 -5.26 8.12 -2.71
N GLY A 178 -4.72 7.94 -3.90
CA GLY A 178 -5.35 8.44 -5.13
C GLY A 178 -4.95 7.68 -6.39
N LYS A 179 -5.67 7.98 -7.44
CA LYS A 179 -5.33 7.72 -8.85
C LYS A 179 -4.61 8.96 -9.40
N LYS A 180 -4.17 8.90 -10.66
CA LYS A 180 -3.63 10.07 -11.35
C LYS A 180 -4.63 11.24 -11.31
N ASP A 181 -4.20 12.36 -10.72
CA ASP A 181 -4.96 13.61 -10.58
C ASP A 181 -6.29 13.50 -9.79
N LYS A 182 -6.47 12.42 -8.98
CA LYS A 182 -7.71 12.20 -8.21
C LYS A 182 -7.43 11.56 -6.87
N ILE A 183 -7.90 12.20 -5.81
CA ILE A 183 -7.87 11.63 -4.45
C ILE A 183 -9.04 10.65 -4.28
N CYS A 184 -8.75 9.47 -3.75
CA CYS A 184 -9.72 8.41 -3.45
C CYS A 184 -9.97 8.28 -1.94
N MET A 185 -8.96 8.55 -1.11
CA MET A 185 -9.05 8.41 0.34
C MET A 185 -8.11 9.40 1.03
N ILE A 186 -8.58 9.93 2.13
CA ILE A 186 -7.80 10.73 3.08
C ILE A 186 -8.03 10.14 4.47
N GLU A 187 -6.97 9.92 5.22
CA GLU A 187 -6.99 9.49 6.62
C GLU A 187 -5.88 10.23 7.36
N GLY A 188 -6.15 10.73 8.56
CA GLY A 188 -5.08 11.38 9.31
C GLY A 188 -5.55 12.14 10.53
N GLY A 189 -4.59 12.77 11.18
CA GLY A 189 -4.75 13.64 12.32
C GLY A 189 -3.85 14.86 12.24
N SER A 190 -4.16 15.88 13.00
CA SER A 190 -3.36 17.09 13.04
C SER A 190 -3.40 17.75 14.43
N ASN A 191 -2.35 18.50 14.75
CA ASN A 191 -2.25 19.31 15.95
C ASN A 191 -2.76 20.74 15.66
N PHE A 192 -4.09 20.89 15.46
CA PHE A 192 -4.76 22.17 15.23
C PHE A 192 -4.19 23.00 14.06
N VAL A 193 -3.78 22.33 12.95
CA VAL A 193 -3.35 23.06 11.75
C VAL A 193 -4.57 23.66 11.02
N PRO A 194 -4.44 24.84 10.37
CA PRO A 194 -5.50 25.45 9.56
C PRO A 194 -5.90 24.55 8.37
N GLU A 195 -7.15 24.60 7.95
CA GLU A 195 -7.66 23.86 6.79
C GLU A 195 -6.89 24.17 5.50
N LYS A 196 -6.42 25.40 5.33
CA LYS A 196 -5.60 25.80 4.19
C LYS A 196 -4.30 24.97 4.12
N THR A 197 -3.65 24.74 5.26
CA THR A 197 -2.44 23.92 5.37
C THR A 197 -2.72 22.46 4.97
N ILE A 198 -3.90 21.93 5.34
CA ILE A 198 -4.30 20.58 4.91
C ILE A 198 -4.52 20.53 3.39
N LEU A 199 -5.12 21.54 2.78
CA LEU A 199 -5.29 21.59 1.32
C LEU A 199 -3.94 21.63 0.59
N GLU A 200 -2.99 22.43 1.08
CA GLU A 200 -1.63 22.49 0.53
C GLU A 200 -0.90 21.13 0.69
N ALA A 201 -1.10 20.42 1.79
CA ALA A 201 -0.57 19.08 1.99
C ALA A 201 -1.16 18.05 0.99
N LEU A 202 -2.43 18.22 0.58
CA LEU A 202 -3.05 17.38 -0.44
C LEU A 202 -2.43 17.61 -1.84
N ASP A 203 -2.02 18.83 -2.16
CA ASP A 203 -1.31 19.13 -3.40
C ASP A 203 0.05 18.43 -3.43
N VAL A 204 0.81 18.49 -2.34
CA VAL A 204 2.09 17.77 -2.18
C VAL A 204 1.88 16.25 -2.28
N ALA A 205 0.81 15.72 -1.66
CA ALA A 205 0.47 14.31 -1.76
C ALA A 205 0.16 13.90 -3.20
N MET A 206 -0.56 14.74 -3.95
CA MET A 206 -0.95 14.45 -5.33
C MET A 206 0.26 14.34 -6.25
N ASP A 207 1.27 15.19 -6.09
CA ASP A 207 2.52 15.09 -6.87
C ASP A 207 3.20 13.73 -6.63
N GLY A 208 3.33 13.32 -5.37
CA GLY A 208 3.89 12.00 -5.03
C GLY A 208 3.06 10.83 -5.52
N ILE A 209 1.73 10.94 -5.47
CA ILE A 209 0.80 9.93 -6.00
C ILE A 209 0.98 9.77 -7.50
N ASN A 210 1.02 10.88 -8.25
CA ASN A 210 1.18 10.88 -9.71
C ASN A 210 2.49 10.19 -10.11
N ASP A 211 3.58 10.50 -9.44
CA ASP A 211 4.88 9.87 -9.67
C ASP A 211 4.86 8.34 -9.49
N ILE A 212 4.19 7.86 -8.45
CA ILE A 212 4.08 6.42 -8.14
C ILE A 212 3.09 5.73 -9.09
N VAL A 213 2.00 6.38 -9.47
CA VAL A 213 1.04 5.88 -10.47
C VAL A 213 1.73 5.70 -11.82
N ASP A 214 2.50 6.69 -12.26
CA ASP A 214 3.25 6.61 -13.53
C ASP A 214 4.27 5.46 -13.51
N LEU A 215 4.96 5.21 -12.38
CA LEU A 215 5.85 4.06 -12.21
C LEU A 215 5.10 2.71 -12.29
N GLN A 216 3.90 2.63 -11.73
CA GLN A 216 3.08 1.41 -11.83
C GLN A 216 2.56 1.18 -13.24
N MET A 217 2.24 2.24 -13.98
CA MET A 217 1.84 2.13 -15.39
C MET A 217 3.01 1.64 -16.25
N GLU A 218 4.21 2.22 -16.10
CA GLU A 218 5.43 1.73 -16.75
C GLU A 218 5.67 0.24 -16.44
N PHE A 219 5.48 -0.16 -15.16
CA PHE A 219 5.64 -1.55 -14.75
C PHE A 219 4.64 -2.48 -15.45
N SER A 220 3.39 -2.08 -15.59
CA SER A 220 2.33 -2.90 -16.21
C SER A 220 2.55 -3.11 -17.71
N GLU A 221 3.11 -2.14 -18.42
CA GLU A 221 3.41 -2.24 -19.86
C GLU A 221 4.34 -3.41 -20.23
N HIS A 222 5.11 -3.91 -19.26
CA HIS A 222 5.98 -5.07 -19.47
C HIS A 222 5.25 -6.43 -19.46
N PHE A 223 3.94 -6.45 -19.16
CA PHE A 223 3.13 -7.67 -19.06
C PHE A 223 2.01 -7.74 -20.08
N ASP A 224 1.85 -6.74 -20.94
CA ASP A 224 0.89 -6.70 -22.07
C ASP A 224 1.34 -7.54 -23.28
#